data_0fa184dc9dae27f53a3431d99a241908
#
_entry.id   0fa184dc9dae27f53a3431d99a241908
#
_cell.length_a   1.000
_cell.length_b   1.000
_cell.length_c   1.000
_cell.angle_alpha   90.00
_cell.angle_beta   90.00
_cell.angle_gamma   90.00
#
_symmetry.space_group_name_H-M   'P 1'
#
loop_
_entity.id
_entity.type
_entity.pdbx_description
1 polymer ?
#
loop_
_entity_poly.entity_id
_entity_poly.type
_entity_poly.pdbx_seq_one_letter_code
_entity_poly.pdbx_strand_id
1 'polypeptide(L)'
;MGLSRADSMVGVIVDACGWVSLVDAGLNLDISLNKAIGEAELKITDSVRRELESLAGSRGGLLLNLLYSRAEVIKSEEGHTDTNLVEISIQTGWPVLTVDRGLKRKLVERGCSFIEVTSGPSLLLVEA
;
A
#
# COMPACT_ATOMS: atom_id res chain seq x y z
N MET A 1 26.51 -14.53 7.59
CA MET A 1 26.01 -13.70 7.41
C MET A 1 24.65 -13.59 7.62
N GLY A 2 24.02 -13.41 8.19
CA GLY A 2 22.61 -13.23 8.27
C GLY A 2 22.10 -12.07 7.45
N LEU A 3 20.85 -12.08 7.20
CA LEU A 3 20.21 -10.97 6.55
C LEU A 3 20.14 -9.79 7.51
N SER A 4 20.29 -8.59 6.99
CA SER A 4 20.02 -7.41 7.76
C SER A 4 18.52 -7.32 8.04
N ARG A 5 18.12 -6.50 9.02
CA ARG A 5 16.70 -6.30 9.30
C ARG A 5 15.98 -5.74 8.07
N ALA A 6 16.63 -4.85 7.34
CA ALA A 6 16.03 -4.27 6.14
C ALA A 6 15.72 -5.35 5.10
N ASP A 7 16.58 -6.34 4.97
CA ASP A 7 16.38 -7.41 4.00
C ASP A 7 15.23 -8.34 4.40
N SER A 8 14.92 -8.42 5.69
CA SER A 8 13.87 -9.31 6.18
C SER A 8 12.52 -8.61 6.32
N MET A 9 12.47 -7.28 6.18
CA MET A 9 11.21 -6.54 6.30
C MET A 9 10.34 -6.69 5.05
N VAL A 10 9.06 -6.87 5.29
CA VAL A 10 8.09 -6.94 4.22
C VAL A 10 7.75 -5.53 3.75
N GLY A 11 7.67 -5.35 2.43
CA GLY A 11 7.14 -4.12 1.88
C GLY A 11 5.62 -4.19 1.74
N VAL A 12 4.96 -3.06 1.86
CA VAL A 12 3.54 -2.93 1.54
C VAL A 12 3.42 -1.89 0.45
N ILE A 13 2.90 -2.31 -0.69
CA ILE A 13 2.70 -1.41 -1.83
C ILE A 13 1.39 -0.66 -1.59
N VAL A 14 1.44 0.66 -1.59
CA VAL A 14 0.28 1.48 -1.24
C VAL A 14 -0.42 1.98 -2.49
N ASP A 15 -1.71 1.64 -2.63
CA ASP A 15 -2.57 2.20 -3.66
C ASP A 15 -3.25 3.46 -3.09
N ALA A 16 -3.52 4.43 -3.94
CA ALA A 16 -4.07 5.72 -3.51
C ALA A 16 -5.36 5.58 -2.71
N CYS A 17 -6.32 4.79 -3.20
CA CYS A 17 -7.58 4.62 -2.51
C CYS A 17 -7.42 3.90 -1.16
N GLY A 18 -6.46 2.99 -1.07
CA GLY A 18 -6.16 2.31 0.19
C GLY A 18 -5.61 3.28 1.22
N TRP A 19 -4.71 4.17 0.79
CA TRP A 19 -4.16 5.18 1.70
C TRP A 19 -5.22 6.15 2.20
N VAL A 20 -6.05 6.67 1.28
CA VAL A 20 -7.14 7.58 1.64
C VAL A 20 -8.09 6.90 2.62
N SER A 21 -8.45 5.65 2.37
CA SER A 21 -9.34 4.89 3.23
C SER A 21 -8.77 4.69 4.63
N LEU A 22 -7.47 4.41 4.72
CA LEU A 22 -6.78 4.24 5.99
C LEU A 22 -6.81 5.53 6.81
N VAL A 23 -6.50 6.65 6.17
CA VAL A 23 -6.48 7.95 6.84
C VAL A 23 -7.89 8.36 7.25
N ASP A 24 -8.88 8.19 6.38
CA ASP A 24 -10.27 8.52 6.68
C ASP A 24 -10.83 7.67 7.82
N ALA A 25 -10.38 6.44 7.95
CA ALA A 25 -10.77 5.56 9.05
C ALA A 25 -10.13 5.94 10.38
N GLY A 26 -9.17 6.86 10.38
CA GLY A 26 -8.49 7.29 11.60
C GLY A 26 -7.61 6.21 12.21
N LEU A 27 -7.13 5.26 11.42
CA LEU A 27 -6.31 4.16 11.91
C LEU A 27 -4.90 4.64 12.28
N ASN A 28 -4.38 4.08 13.36
CA ASN A 28 -2.96 4.25 13.67
C ASN A 28 -2.17 3.34 12.75
N LEU A 29 -1.35 3.94 11.88
CA LEU A 29 -0.65 3.21 10.84
C LEU A 29 0.25 2.11 11.41
N ASP A 30 1.11 2.46 12.36
CA ASP A 30 2.09 1.51 12.89
C ASP A 30 1.43 0.34 13.62
N ILE A 31 0.46 0.63 14.47
CA ILE A 31 -0.25 -0.40 15.21
C ILE A 31 -1.04 -1.29 14.26
N SER A 32 -1.74 -0.69 13.32
CA SER A 32 -2.60 -1.44 12.39
C SER A 32 -1.79 -2.34 11.45
N LEU A 33 -0.69 -1.84 10.91
CA LEU A 33 0.20 -2.65 10.07
C LEU A 33 0.84 -3.77 10.87
N ASN A 34 1.30 -3.47 12.08
CA ASN A 34 1.95 -4.49 12.90
C ASN A 34 1.00 -5.64 13.23
N LYS A 35 -0.27 -5.34 13.50
CA LYS A 35 -1.29 -6.36 13.76
C LYS A 35 -1.59 -7.19 12.51
N ALA A 36 -1.58 -6.56 11.34
CA ALA A 36 -1.95 -7.24 10.10
C ALA A 36 -0.82 -8.13 9.56
N ILE A 37 0.40 -7.62 9.54
CA ILE A 37 1.53 -8.33 8.90
C ILE A 37 2.86 -8.23 9.64
N GLY A 38 2.90 -7.60 10.82
CA GLY A 38 4.14 -7.37 11.55
C GLY A 38 4.88 -6.14 11.02
N GLU A 39 6.19 -6.08 11.24
CA GLU A 39 7.00 -4.97 10.78
C GLU A 39 7.00 -4.89 9.26
N ALA A 40 6.70 -3.72 8.73
CA ALA A 40 6.60 -3.51 7.30
C ALA A 40 7.04 -2.10 6.90
N GLU A 41 7.53 -1.98 5.68
CA GLU A 41 7.88 -0.69 5.09
C GLU A 41 6.86 -0.37 4.00
N LEU A 42 6.43 0.89 3.95
CA LEU A 42 5.51 1.32 2.90
C LEU A 42 6.28 1.66 1.63
N LYS A 43 5.75 1.22 0.52
CA LYS A 43 6.30 1.50 -0.81
C LYS A 43 5.21 2.14 -1.66
N ILE A 44 5.55 3.21 -2.36
CA ILE A 44 4.60 3.93 -3.20
C ILE A 44 5.25 4.14 -4.57
N THR A 45 4.48 3.93 -5.62
CA THR A 45 4.97 4.24 -6.97
C THR A 45 4.84 5.73 -7.24
N ASP A 46 5.62 6.23 -8.18
CA ASP A 46 5.53 7.63 -8.60
C ASP A 46 4.16 7.95 -9.19
N SER A 47 3.51 7.01 -9.87
CA SER A 47 2.16 7.23 -10.40
C SER A 47 1.12 7.35 -9.30
N VAL A 48 1.21 6.52 -8.26
CA VAL A 48 0.33 6.62 -7.09
C VAL A 48 0.57 7.93 -6.34
N ARG A 49 1.84 8.34 -6.24
CA ARG A 49 2.16 9.63 -5.61
C ARG A 49 1.48 10.79 -6.34
N ARG A 50 1.55 10.79 -7.67
CA ARG A 50 0.88 11.85 -8.45
C ARG A 50 -0.64 11.83 -8.25
N GLU A 51 -1.23 10.65 -8.20
CA GLU A 51 -2.66 10.52 -7.95
C GLU A 51 -3.04 11.06 -6.57
N LEU A 52 -2.25 10.74 -5.54
CA LEU A 52 -2.48 11.24 -4.19
C LEU A 52 -2.32 12.76 -4.11
N GLU A 53 -1.33 13.31 -4.79
CA GLU A 53 -1.14 14.76 -4.84
C GLU A 53 -2.35 15.46 -5.46
N SER A 54 -2.92 14.87 -6.49
CA SER A 54 -4.14 15.37 -7.10
C SER A 54 -5.33 15.31 -6.14
N LEU A 55 -5.50 14.20 -5.43
CA LEU A 55 -6.59 14.02 -4.49
C LEU A 55 -6.45 14.91 -3.25
N ALA A 56 -5.22 15.15 -2.82
CA ALA A 56 -4.95 15.91 -1.59
C ALA A 56 -5.17 17.42 -1.74
N GLY A 57 -5.36 17.92 -2.95
CA GLY A 57 -5.50 19.35 -3.18
C GLY A 57 -6.53 20.04 -2.31
N SER A 58 -7.64 19.37 -1.99
CA SER A 58 -8.70 19.92 -1.14
C SER A 58 -8.63 19.41 0.30
N ARG A 59 -7.80 18.40 0.60
CA ARG A 59 -7.73 17.77 1.93
C ARG A 59 -6.59 18.28 2.78
N GLY A 60 -5.70 19.08 2.18
CA GLY A 60 -4.53 19.61 2.86
C GLY A 60 -3.37 18.63 2.92
N GLY A 61 -2.26 19.09 3.50
CA GLY A 61 -1.00 18.38 3.47
C GLY A 61 -0.85 17.20 4.41
N LEU A 62 -1.75 17.05 5.40
CA LEU A 62 -1.60 15.99 6.39
C LEU A 62 -1.60 14.60 5.76
N LEU A 63 -2.49 14.38 4.79
CA LEU A 63 -2.60 13.12 4.07
C LEU A 63 -1.27 12.73 3.41
N LEU A 64 -0.63 13.69 2.76
CA LEU A 64 0.63 13.47 2.07
C LEU A 64 1.82 13.46 3.01
N ASN A 65 1.82 14.34 4.02
CA ASN A 65 2.94 14.44 4.94
C ASN A 65 3.18 13.12 5.68
N LEU A 66 2.12 12.49 6.14
CA LEU A 66 2.25 11.20 6.82
C LEU A 66 2.81 10.14 5.87
N LEU A 67 2.30 10.09 4.66
CA LEU A 67 2.78 9.12 3.67
C LEU A 67 4.26 9.34 3.34
N TYR A 68 4.65 10.58 3.07
CA TYR A 68 6.02 10.89 2.68
C TYR A 68 7.03 10.65 3.81
N SER A 69 6.59 10.76 5.06
CA SER A 69 7.47 10.48 6.19
C SER A 69 7.71 8.99 6.38
N ARG A 70 6.87 8.13 5.76
CA ARG A 70 6.91 6.69 6.01
C ARG A 70 7.16 5.84 4.78
N ALA A 71 6.89 6.36 3.60
CA ALA A 71 6.93 5.56 2.37
C ALA A 71 8.18 5.86 1.53
N GLU A 72 8.73 4.80 0.96
CA GLU A 72 9.76 4.92 -0.05
C GLU A 72 9.10 4.96 -1.43
N VAL A 73 9.51 5.91 -2.26
CA VAL A 73 8.99 6.03 -3.62
C VAL A 73 9.81 5.12 -4.52
N ILE A 74 9.13 4.21 -5.22
CA ILE A 74 9.76 3.32 -6.19
C ILE A 74 9.26 3.68 -7.58
N LYS A 75 10.12 3.49 -8.59
CA LYS A 75 9.74 3.75 -9.96
C LYS A 75 8.76 2.73 -10.46
N SER A 76 7.74 3.20 -11.18
CA SER A 76 6.84 2.33 -11.92
C SER A 76 7.12 2.47 -13.40
N GLU A 77 6.80 1.43 -14.16
CA GLU A 77 6.89 1.50 -15.61
C GLU A 77 5.71 2.30 -16.16
N GLU A 78 5.84 2.75 -17.39
CA GLU A 78 4.74 3.42 -18.07
C GLU A 78 3.57 2.46 -18.25
N GLY A 79 2.36 2.98 -18.14
CA GLY A 79 1.15 2.20 -18.32
C GLY A 79 0.14 2.46 -17.21
N HIS A 80 -0.79 1.55 -17.07
CA HIS A 80 -1.86 1.67 -16.07
C HIS A 80 -1.33 1.40 -14.68
N THR A 81 -1.72 2.24 -13.73
CA THR A 81 -1.31 2.12 -12.32
C THR A 81 -1.62 0.74 -11.76
N ASP A 82 -2.82 0.21 -12.02
CA ASP A 82 -3.21 -1.10 -11.52
C ASP A 82 -2.28 -2.21 -12.01
N THR A 83 -1.94 -2.18 -13.30
CA THR A 83 -1.04 -3.18 -13.88
C THR A 83 0.34 -3.10 -13.21
N ASN A 84 0.84 -1.88 -12.99
CA ASN A 84 2.13 -1.69 -12.32
C ASN A 84 2.12 -2.24 -10.90
N LEU A 85 1.05 -1.99 -10.15
CA LEU A 85 0.95 -2.48 -8.78
C LEU A 85 0.92 -4.00 -8.73
N VAL A 86 0.19 -4.63 -9.63
CA VAL A 86 0.15 -6.09 -9.71
C VAL A 86 1.52 -6.66 -10.06
N GLU A 87 2.20 -6.08 -11.04
CA GLU A 87 3.53 -6.56 -11.44
C GLU A 87 4.56 -6.43 -10.32
N ILE A 88 4.55 -5.31 -9.59
CA ILE A 88 5.45 -5.14 -8.45
C ILE A 88 5.14 -6.18 -7.38
N SER A 89 3.87 -6.43 -7.11
CA SER A 89 3.46 -7.43 -6.13
C SER A 89 3.94 -8.83 -6.52
N ILE A 90 3.85 -9.17 -7.80
CA ILE A 90 4.34 -10.47 -8.31
C ILE A 90 5.85 -10.57 -8.10
N GLN A 91 6.59 -9.55 -8.45
CA GLN A 91 8.05 -9.56 -8.39
C GLN A 91 8.59 -9.59 -6.97
N THR A 92 7.91 -8.93 -6.05
CA THR A 92 8.41 -8.76 -4.68
C THR A 92 7.76 -9.71 -3.68
N GLY A 93 6.57 -10.20 -3.97
CA GLY A 93 5.78 -10.94 -3.01
C GLY A 93 5.09 -10.05 -1.98
N TRP A 94 5.17 -8.74 -2.13
CA TRP A 94 4.58 -7.80 -1.17
C TRP A 94 3.09 -7.62 -1.42
N PRO A 95 2.28 -7.53 -0.36
CA PRO A 95 0.85 -7.24 -0.52
C PRO A 95 0.62 -5.79 -0.92
N VAL A 96 -0.55 -5.54 -1.52
CA VAL A 96 -0.97 -4.20 -1.93
C VAL A 96 -2.07 -3.72 -0.99
N LEU A 97 -1.88 -2.53 -0.41
CA LEU A 97 -2.92 -1.89 0.40
C LEU A 97 -3.89 -1.19 -0.54
N THR A 98 -5.09 -1.73 -0.66
CA THR A 98 -6.10 -1.19 -1.58
C THR A 98 -7.51 -1.54 -1.10
N VAL A 99 -8.47 -0.69 -1.49
CA VAL A 99 -9.91 -0.97 -1.30
C VAL A 99 -10.64 -1.10 -2.65
N ASP A 100 -9.91 -1.02 -3.74
CA ASP A 100 -10.47 -1.13 -5.09
C ASP A 100 -10.77 -2.61 -5.41
N ARG A 101 -12.03 -2.91 -5.65
CA ARG A 101 -12.47 -4.30 -5.92
C ARG A 101 -11.85 -4.87 -7.20
N GLY A 102 -11.70 -4.04 -8.22
CA GLY A 102 -11.10 -4.47 -9.48
C GLY A 102 -9.64 -4.85 -9.31
N LEU A 103 -8.90 -4.04 -8.56
CA LEU A 103 -7.50 -4.32 -8.27
C LEU A 103 -7.35 -5.56 -7.39
N LYS A 104 -8.20 -5.71 -6.37
CA LYS A 104 -8.19 -6.91 -5.52
C LYS A 104 -8.37 -8.17 -6.35
N ARG A 105 -9.31 -8.16 -7.29
CA ARG A 105 -9.56 -9.29 -8.16
C ARG A 105 -8.34 -9.63 -9.01
N LYS A 106 -7.72 -8.62 -9.61
CA LYS A 106 -6.51 -8.82 -10.41
C LYS A 106 -5.37 -9.42 -9.58
N LEU A 107 -5.21 -8.94 -8.35
CA LEU A 107 -4.18 -9.44 -7.45
C LEU A 107 -4.41 -10.92 -7.13
N VAL A 108 -5.62 -11.28 -6.74
CA VAL A 108 -5.95 -12.67 -6.40
C VAL A 108 -5.76 -13.59 -7.60
N GLU A 109 -6.20 -13.17 -8.79
CA GLU A 109 -6.03 -13.95 -10.02
C GLU A 109 -4.55 -14.23 -10.34
N ARG A 110 -3.66 -13.35 -9.91
CA ARG A 110 -2.22 -13.50 -10.16
C ARG A 110 -1.47 -14.08 -8.95
N GLY A 111 -2.21 -14.56 -7.95
CA GLY A 111 -1.60 -15.17 -6.76
C GLY A 111 -1.01 -14.17 -5.78
N CYS A 112 -1.43 -12.92 -5.84
CA CYS A 112 -0.93 -11.87 -4.97
C CYS A 112 -1.89 -11.60 -3.81
N SER A 113 -1.34 -11.11 -2.70
CA SER A 113 -2.12 -10.77 -1.51
C SER A 113 -2.41 -9.28 -1.48
N PHE A 114 -3.42 -8.89 -0.70
CA PHE A 114 -3.72 -7.49 -0.49
C PHE A 114 -4.09 -7.23 0.98
N ILE A 115 -4.00 -5.97 1.37
CA ILE A 115 -4.45 -5.52 2.69
C ILE A 115 -5.61 -4.56 2.45
N GLU A 116 -6.70 -4.77 3.16
CA GLU A 116 -7.87 -3.91 3.04
C GLU A 116 -8.21 -3.24 4.35
N VAL A 117 -8.90 -2.12 4.26
CA VAL A 117 -9.44 -1.41 5.43
C VAL A 117 -10.84 -1.96 5.66
N THR A 118 -11.04 -2.54 6.84
CA THR A 118 -12.34 -3.12 7.18
C THR A 118 -13.25 -2.11 7.87
N SER A 119 -14.55 -2.41 7.94
CA SER A 119 -15.53 -1.51 8.54
C SER A 119 -15.41 -1.43 10.07
N GLY A 120 -14.67 -2.30 10.71
CA GLY A 120 -14.53 -2.34 12.14
C GLY A 120 -13.46 -1.50 12.81
N PRO A 121 -12.97 -0.32 12.38
CA PRO A 121 -11.99 -0.15 11.35
C PRO A 121 -10.66 -0.81 11.73
N SER A 122 -10.14 -1.61 10.84
CA SER A 122 -8.84 -2.29 11.03
C SER A 122 -8.25 -2.62 9.66
N LEU A 123 -7.02 -3.12 9.66
CA LEU A 123 -6.39 -3.63 8.45
C LEU A 123 -6.47 -5.16 8.47
N LEU A 124 -6.80 -5.73 7.32
CA LEU A 124 -6.90 -7.17 7.16
C LEU A 124 -6.06 -7.62 5.98
N LEU A 125 -5.11 -8.53 6.24
CA LEU A 125 -4.35 -9.17 5.18
C LEU A 125 -5.18 -10.29 4.59
N VAL A 126 -5.39 -10.26 3.28
CA VAL A 126 -6.08 -11.31 2.53
C VAL A 126 -5.05 -11.97 1.64
N GLU A 127 -4.75 -13.23 1.92
CA GLU A 127 -3.78 -13.98 1.15
C GLU A 127 -4.46 -14.71 0.00
N ALA A 128 -3.76 -14.74 -1.12
CA ALA A 128 -4.28 -15.42 -2.30
C ALA A 128 -4.20 -16.94 -2.15
#